data_510cb348da0e798ea8a85a00abca37f4
#
_entry.id   510cb348da0e798ea8a85a00abca37f4
#
_cell.length_a   1.000
_cell.length_b   1.000
_cell.length_c   1.000
_cell.angle_alpha   90.00
_cell.angle_beta   90.00
_cell.angle_gamma   90.00
#
_symmetry.space_group_name_H-M   'P 1'
#
loop_
_entity.id
_entity.type
_entity.pdbx_description
1 polymer ?
#
loop_
_entity_poly.entity_id
_entity_poly.type
_entity_poly.pdbx_seq_one_letter_code
_entity_poly.pdbx_strand_id
1 'polypeptide(L)'
;MIENTVRKYLLEKLSPIPVYMEKPESKPAEYVLIEKTGSGIENHITSATLAIQSIAGRLIEAAELNEQVIYAMEQIITLPNISRAKLDTDYNFTNTATKEYRYQAVYDLTYYE
;
A
#
# COMPACT_ATOMS: atom_id res chain seq x y z
N MET A 1 -7.88 4.29 12.12
CA MET A 1 -7.83 2.99 11.43
C MET A 1 -6.52 2.84 10.70
N ILE A 2 -6.02 1.63 10.61
CA ILE A 2 -4.66 1.38 10.09
C ILE A 2 -4.53 1.78 8.61
N GLU A 3 -5.52 1.51 7.79
CA GLU A 3 -5.46 1.88 6.37
C GLU A 3 -5.24 3.39 6.19
N ASN A 4 -5.94 4.19 6.97
CA ASN A 4 -5.80 5.63 6.90
C ASN A 4 -4.46 6.12 7.45
N THR A 5 -3.94 5.45 8.47
CA THR A 5 -2.60 5.73 9.01
C THR A 5 -1.54 5.51 7.93
N VAL A 6 -1.60 4.36 7.25
CA VAL A 6 -0.67 4.03 6.16
C VAL A 6 -0.86 4.98 4.99
N ARG A 7 -2.11 5.29 4.64
CA ARG A 7 -2.43 6.23 3.56
C ARG A 7 -1.78 7.61 3.79
N LYS A 8 -1.95 8.16 4.98
CA LYS A 8 -1.35 9.47 5.32
C LYS A 8 0.17 9.43 5.24
N TYR A 9 0.77 8.36 5.75
CA TYR A 9 2.20 8.18 5.69
C TYR A 9 2.70 8.14 4.24
N LEU A 10 2.06 7.33 3.40
CA LEU A 10 2.45 7.20 2.00
C LEU A 10 2.17 8.47 1.19
N LEU A 11 1.10 9.20 1.48
CA LEU A 11 0.84 10.51 0.85
C LEU A 11 2.01 11.45 1.01
N GLU A 12 2.60 11.49 2.21
CA GLU A 12 3.75 12.31 2.48
C GLU A 12 5.01 11.79 1.77
N LYS A 13 5.26 10.48 1.87
CA LYS A 13 6.49 9.86 1.34
C LYS A 13 6.52 9.76 -0.18
N LEU A 14 5.37 9.63 -0.82
CA LEU A 14 5.26 9.47 -2.27
C LEU A 14 4.82 10.75 -2.99
N SER A 15 4.65 11.86 -2.27
CA SER A 15 4.20 13.12 -2.86
C SER A 15 4.94 13.43 -4.16
N PRO A 16 4.27 13.82 -5.23
CA PRO A 16 2.85 14.21 -5.33
C PRO A 16 1.89 13.09 -5.75
N ILE A 17 2.29 11.83 -5.63
CA ILE A 17 1.45 10.70 -6.04
C ILE A 17 0.29 10.52 -5.07
N PRO A 18 -0.98 10.51 -5.57
CA PRO A 18 -2.14 10.32 -4.69
C PRO A 18 -2.25 8.89 -4.17
N VAL A 19 -2.76 8.77 -2.95
CA VAL A 19 -2.99 7.49 -2.28
C VAL A 19 -4.43 7.41 -1.83
N TYR A 20 -5.14 6.38 -2.25
CA TYR A 20 -6.57 6.20 -2.01
C TYR A 20 -6.85 4.93 -1.22
N MET A 21 -8.02 4.88 -0.58
CA MET A 21 -8.56 3.68 0.06
C MET A 21 -9.67 3.05 -0.77
N GLU A 22 -10.12 3.74 -1.80
CA GLU A 22 -11.09 3.21 -2.77
C GLU A 22 -10.75 3.76 -4.15
N LYS A 23 -11.18 3.05 -5.17
CA LYS A 23 -10.86 3.41 -6.55
C LYS A 23 -11.44 4.79 -6.90
N PRO A 24 -10.62 5.75 -7.35
CA PRO A 24 -11.11 7.08 -7.69
C PRO A 24 -11.95 7.05 -8.97
N GLU A 25 -12.97 7.92 -9.04
CA GLU A 25 -13.80 8.06 -10.24
C GLU A 25 -12.99 8.59 -11.40
N SER A 26 -12.19 9.63 -11.16
CA SER A 26 -11.30 10.22 -12.14
C SER A 26 -9.89 9.73 -11.85
N LYS A 27 -9.40 8.83 -12.71
CA LYS A 27 -8.11 8.16 -12.46
C LYS A 27 -6.93 9.05 -12.82
N PRO A 28 -6.06 9.39 -11.86
CA PRO A 28 -4.78 10.03 -12.15
C PRO A 28 -3.89 9.11 -13.00
N ALA A 29 -2.84 9.68 -13.59
CA ALA A 29 -1.87 8.91 -14.38
C ALA A 29 -1.18 7.84 -13.55
N GLU A 30 -0.87 8.19 -12.30
CA GLU A 30 -0.29 7.26 -11.32
C GLU A 30 -0.99 7.44 -9.98
N TYR A 31 -1.27 6.34 -9.29
CA TYR A 31 -1.83 6.40 -7.95
C TYR A 31 -1.61 5.08 -7.21
N VAL A 32 -1.78 5.16 -5.90
CA VAL A 32 -1.66 4.01 -5.00
C VAL A 32 -3.04 3.76 -4.37
N LEU A 33 -3.40 2.49 -4.24
CA LEU A 33 -4.66 2.08 -3.65
C LEU A 33 -4.37 1.10 -2.51
N ILE A 34 -4.91 1.37 -1.32
CA ILE A 34 -4.70 0.54 -0.14
C ILE A 34 -5.99 -0.22 0.17
N GLU A 35 -5.86 -1.53 0.35
CA GLU A 35 -6.97 -2.39 0.70
C GLU A 35 -6.58 -3.28 1.88
N LYS A 36 -7.41 -3.29 2.92
CA LYS A 36 -7.21 -4.21 4.04
C LYS A 36 -7.87 -5.54 3.69
N THR A 37 -7.08 -6.60 3.63
CA THR A 37 -7.57 -7.93 3.26
C THR A 37 -7.77 -8.85 4.45
N GLY A 38 -7.25 -8.47 5.63
CA GLY A 38 -7.43 -9.25 6.84
C GLY A 38 -7.02 -8.48 8.08
N SER A 39 -7.46 -8.94 9.23
CA SER A 39 -7.07 -8.37 10.52
C SER A 39 -7.25 -9.39 11.63
N GLY A 40 -6.58 -9.17 12.76
CA GLY A 40 -6.68 -10.03 13.93
C GLY A 40 -6.25 -9.30 15.18
N ILE A 41 -6.66 -9.83 16.34
CA ILE A 41 -6.26 -9.35 17.64
C ILE A 41 -5.86 -10.57 18.46
N GLU A 42 -4.65 -10.54 19.03
CA GLU A 42 -4.16 -11.60 19.90
C GLU A 42 -3.36 -10.97 21.03
N ASN A 43 -3.72 -11.29 22.29
CA ASN A 43 -3.08 -10.72 23.48
C ASN A 43 -2.98 -9.20 23.45
N HIS A 44 -4.06 -8.52 23.03
CA HIS A 44 -4.15 -7.06 22.89
C HIS A 44 -3.24 -6.48 21.80
N ILE A 45 -2.65 -7.32 20.97
CA ILE A 45 -1.85 -6.89 19.82
C ILE A 45 -2.71 -6.99 18.57
N THR A 46 -2.85 -5.88 17.88
CA THR A 46 -3.66 -5.82 16.65
C THR A 46 -2.78 -6.01 15.43
N SER A 47 -3.25 -6.82 14.50
CA SER A 47 -2.56 -7.04 13.23
C SER A 47 -3.51 -6.80 12.07
N ALA A 48 -2.94 -6.47 10.92
CA ALA A 48 -3.69 -6.32 9.68
C ALA A 48 -2.82 -6.70 8.50
N THR A 49 -3.48 -7.23 7.47
CA THR A 49 -2.85 -7.48 6.17
C THR A 49 -3.37 -6.44 5.20
N LEU A 50 -2.46 -5.70 4.59
CA LEU A 50 -2.79 -4.67 3.62
C LEU A 50 -2.23 -5.02 2.25
N ALA A 51 -3.07 -4.92 1.23
CA ALA A 51 -2.63 -4.97 -0.15
C ALA A 51 -2.46 -3.54 -0.65
N ILE A 52 -1.26 -3.20 -1.09
CA ILE A 52 -0.94 -1.86 -1.59
C ILE A 52 -0.68 -1.97 -3.07
N GLN A 53 -1.60 -1.42 -3.87
CA GLN A 53 -1.53 -1.48 -5.33
C GLN A 53 -0.93 -0.20 -5.87
N SER A 54 0.03 -0.37 -6.77
CA SER A 54 0.67 0.74 -7.49
C SER A 54 0.20 0.68 -8.93
N ILE A 55 -0.57 1.69 -9.35
CA ILE A 55 -1.23 1.73 -10.65
C ILE A 55 -0.64 2.87 -11.48
N ALA A 56 -0.34 2.59 -12.75
CA ALA A 56 0.23 3.57 -13.66
C ALA A 56 -0.19 3.29 -15.10
N GLY A 57 0.13 4.20 -16.00
CA GLY A 57 -0.23 4.07 -17.42
C GLY A 57 0.64 3.10 -18.20
N ARG A 58 1.79 2.69 -17.63
CA ARG A 58 2.72 1.73 -18.22
C ARG A 58 3.21 0.76 -17.17
N LEU A 59 3.54 -0.46 -17.60
CA LEU A 59 4.00 -1.50 -16.68
C LEU A 59 5.27 -1.10 -15.92
N ILE A 60 6.25 -0.50 -16.63
CA ILE A 60 7.49 -0.08 -15.98
C ILE A 60 7.25 0.99 -14.92
N GLU A 61 6.32 1.90 -15.18
CA GLU A 61 5.97 2.95 -14.22
C GLU A 61 5.27 2.37 -12.98
N ALA A 62 4.40 1.38 -13.19
CA ALA A 62 3.76 0.68 -12.07
C ALA A 62 4.78 -0.08 -11.22
N ALA A 63 5.74 -0.73 -11.86
CA ALA A 63 6.82 -1.44 -11.18
C ALA A 63 7.71 -0.48 -10.37
N GLU A 64 8.07 0.65 -10.95
CA GLU A 64 8.89 1.68 -10.26
C GLU A 64 8.15 2.27 -9.07
N LEU A 65 6.85 2.53 -9.24
CA LEU A 65 6.02 3.03 -8.14
C LEU A 65 5.95 2.01 -7.00
N ASN A 66 5.81 0.72 -7.34
CA ASN A 66 5.84 -0.36 -6.35
C ASN A 66 7.15 -0.38 -5.56
N GLU A 67 8.28 -0.16 -6.23
CA GLU A 67 9.58 -0.08 -5.55
C GLU A 67 9.63 1.10 -4.57
N GLN A 68 9.08 2.24 -4.96
CA GLN A 68 8.99 3.41 -4.09
C GLN A 68 8.11 3.13 -2.86
N VAL A 69 7.00 2.42 -3.06
CA VAL A 69 6.11 2.01 -1.97
C VAL A 69 6.87 1.11 -0.99
N ILE A 70 7.57 0.10 -1.51
CA ILE A 70 8.32 -0.84 -0.68
C ILE A 70 9.41 -0.09 0.10
N TYR A 71 10.13 0.80 -0.54
CA TYR A 71 11.16 1.61 0.13
C TYR A 71 10.56 2.46 1.27
N ALA A 72 9.42 3.11 1.01
CA ALA A 72 8.74 3.90 2.03
C ALA A 72 8.23 3.03 3.18
N MET A 73 7.68 1.86 2.87
CA MET A 73 7.14 0.95 3.88
C MET A 73 8.22 0.34 4.79
N GLU A 74 9.45 0.24 4.33
CA GLU A 74 10.55 -0.21 5.18
C GLU A 74 10.75 0.67 6.40
N GLN A 75 10.40 1.95 6.28
CA GLN A 75 10.60 2.96 7.32
C GLN A 75 9.32 3.29 8.10
N ILE A 76 8.21 2.64 7.81
CA ILE A 76 6.94 2.97 8.47
C ILE A 76 6.98 2.68 9.99
N ILE A 77 7.86 1.81 10.42
CA ILE A 77 8.06 1.51 11.85
C ILE A 77 8.57 2.71 12.65
N THR A 78 8.97 3.78 11.98
CA THR A 78 9.29 5.05 12.66
C THR A 78 8.05 5.70 13.27
N LEU A 79 6.85 5.31 12.80
CA LEU A 79 5.61 5.75 13.42
C LEU A 79 5.43 5.03 14.77
N PRO A 80 5.14 5.77 15.85
CA PRO A 80 5.16 5.18 17.19
C PRO A 80 4.12 4.10 17.44
N ASN A 81 3.04 4.08 16.67
CA ASN A 81 1.98 3.09 16.83
C ASN A 81 2.17 1.83 15.97
N ILE A 82 3.18 1.79 15.11
CA ILE A 82 3.46 0.61 14.28
C ILE A 82 4.71 -0.07 14.81
N SER A 83 4.55 -1.31 15.29
CA SER A 83 5.66 -2.07 15.87
C SER A 83 6.32 -3.01 14.88
N ARG A 84 5.62 -3.37 13.81
CA ARG A 84 6.14 -4.28 12.80
C ARG A 84 5.44 -4.05 11.46
N ALA A 85 6.23 -4.09 10.39
CA ALA A 85 5.71 -4.06 9.02
C ALA A 85 6.56 -5.05 8.21
N LYS A 86 5.94 -6.14 7.76
CA LYS A 86 6.64 -7.17 7.01
C LYS A 86 6.04 -7.30 5.60
N LEU A 87 6.90 -7.19 4.61
CA LEU A 87 6.51 -7.50 3.22
C LEU A 87 6.35 -9.02 3.10
N ASP A 88 5.15 -9.45 2.79
CA ASP A 88 4.86 -10.87 2.58
C ASP A 88 5.19 -11.27 1.16
N THR A 89 4.67 -10.51 0.18
CA THR A 89 4.94 -10.74 -1.24
C THR A 89 4.69 -9.48 -2.03
N ASP A 90 5.28 -9.37 -3.21
CA ASP A 90 4.91 -8.36 -4.20
C ASP A 90 4.97 -8.98 -5.59
N TYR A 91 4.10 -8.52 -6.47
CA TYR A 91 3.97 -9.14 -7.79
C TYR A 91 3.20 -8.24 -8.75
N ASN A 92 3.36 -8.55 -10.04
CA ASN A 92 2.60 -7.91 -11.11
C ASN A 92 1.14 -8.37 -11.03
N PHE A 93 0.25 -7.41 -10.81
CA PHE A 93 -1.18 -7.66 -10.64
C PHE A 93 -2.00 -6.97 -11.73
N THR A 94 -1.41 -6.81 -12.91
CA THR A 94 -2.01 -6.13 -14.04
C THR A 94 -3.29 -6.83 -14.49
N ASN A 95 -4.33 -6.03 -14.71
CA ASN A 95 -5.55 -6.51 -15.35
C ASN A 95 -5.32 -6.50 -16.86
N THR A 96 -5.05 -7.67 -17.43
CA THR A 96 -4.70 -7.79 -18.85
C THR A 96 -5.88 -7.50 -19.78
N ALA A 97 -7.11 -7.71 -19.31
CA ALA A 97 -8.31 -7.43 -20.11
C ALA A 97 -8.52 -5.95 -20.34
N THR A 98 -8.27 -5.12 -19.34
CA THR A 98 -8.42 -3.66 -19.40
C THR A 98 -7.11 -2.93 -19.60
N LYS A 99 -5.98 -3.63 -19.59
CA LYS A 99 -4.62 -3.06 -19.62
C LYS A 99 -4.38 -2.06 -18.50
N GLU A 100 -4.95 -2.30 -17.35
CA GLU A 100 -4.66 -1.53 -16.16
C GLU A 100 -3.39 -2.09 -15.52
N TYR A 101 -2.27 -1.41 -15.75
CA TYR A 101 -0.96 -1.85 -15.26
C TYR A 101 -0.84 -1.55 -13.78
N ARG A 102 -0.60 -2.61 -12.99
CA ARG A 102 -0.47 -2.46 -11.54
C ARG A 102 0.41 -3.53 -10.95
N TYR A 103 1.11 -3.16 -9.88
CA TYR A 103 1.80 -4.09 -8.99
C TYR A 103 1.08 -4.09 -7.65
N GLN A 104 1.19 -5.18 -6.92
CA GLN A 104 0.60 -5.29 -5.59
C GLN A 104 1.65 -5.77 -4.61
N ALA A 105 1.82 -5.03 -3.52
CA ALA A 105 2.65 -5.40 -2.39
C ALA A 105 1.74 -5.73 -1.23
N VAL A 106 1.94 -6.90 -0.61
CA VAL A 106 1.13 -7.35 0.52
C VAL A 106 1.98 -7.27 1.79
N TYR A 107 1.47 -6.52 2.77
CA TYR A 107 2.16 -6.28 4.04
C TYR A 107 1.37 -6.81 5.21
N ASP A 108 2.08 -7.44 6.15
CA ASP A 108 1.54 -7.79 7.46
C ASP A 108 2.04 -6.75 8.45
N LEU A 109 1.10 -6.07 9.11
CA LEU A 109 1.40 -5.01 10.08
C LEU A 109 0.96 -5.42 11.47
N THR A 110 1.77 -5.08 12.46
CA THR A 110 1.41 -5.18 13.88
C THR A 110 1.48 -3.78 14.46
N TYR A 111 0.42 -3.36 15.16
CA TYR A 111 0.29 -1.98 15.60
C TYR A 111 -0.55 -1.85 16.85
N TYR A 112 -0.51 -0.66 17.45
CA TYR A 112 -1.32 -0.25 18.59
C TYR A 112 -2.34 0.78 18.15
N GLU A 113 -3.56 0.61 18.58
CA GLU A 113 -4.62 1.60 18.32
C GLU A 113 -4.72 2.65 19.42
#